data_4c7ca8d67d6578ae605b76d2ff9fc108
#
_entry.id   4c7ca8d67d6578ae605b76d2ff9fc108
#
_cell.length_a   1.000
_cell.length_b   1.000
_cell.length_c   1.000
_cell.angle_alpha   90.00
_cell.angle_beta   90.00
_cell.angle_gamma   90.00
#
_symmetry.space_group_name_H-M   'P 1'
#
loop_
_entity.id
_entity.type
_entity.pdbx_description
1 polymer ?
#
loop_
_entity_poly.entity_id
_entity_poly.type
_entity_poly.pdbx_seq_one_letter_code
_entity_poly.pdbx_strand_id
1 'polypeptide(L)'
;MDRCRIFRYIRAMKPRRLSFDLKLPAAYPAARVLGYLGRDPKSLTARVDGESFAIGLWIGGVPSLLRVDLAPKRAGATLEAGSRLPADAEDQARDQLGRLLGLNHDPAPFERQMLASPKLAPLIAGRRGWRILQTPDAFDGLTWAILGQQINLAFAFTLRRRLVERAGSPAPGGLFAPPRPAAVAELEVEELLTFQFSRRKAEYLIGVARRIVAGELDLDRLATAPAEEVEAALLAVRGLGPWSAHYVMMRAFGFEDCVPVGDSGLVRGLAKFFSLAERPDAAAQRELMRPFAPYRSWATFHLWQTLGDEA
;
A
#
# COMPACT_ATOMS: atom_id res chain seq x y z
N MET A 1 -16.83 6.53 -44.73
CA MET A 1 -17.37 7.47 -43.74
C MET A 1 -16.38 7.61 -42.60
N ASP A 2 -15.99 8.76 -42.42
CA ASP A 2 -14.76 9.40 -41.98
C ASP A 2 -14.42 9.17 -40.50
N ARG A 3 -13.42 8.30 -40.23
CA ARG A 3 -12.79 8.12 -38.89
C ARG A 3 -11.97 9.34 -38.44
N CYS A 4 -11.85 10.36 -39.29
CA CYS A 4 -11.03 11.56 -39.02
C CYS A 4 -11.77 12.69 -38.27
N ARG A 5 -13.08 12.59 -38.07
CA ARG A 5 -13.88 13.68 -37.43
C ARG A 5 -14.01 13.55 -35.90
N ILE A 6 -13.71 12.40 -35.33
CA ILE A 6 -13.81 12.19 -33.86
C ILE A 6 -12.62 12.79 -33.10
N PHE A 7 -11.47 12.97 -33.75
CA PHE A 7 -10.26 13.53 -33.10
C PHE A 7 -10.24 15.08 -33.00
N ARG A 8 -11.20 15.80 -33.52
CA ARG A 8 -11.23 17.29 -33.51
C ARG A 8 -12.00 17.94 -32.37
N TYR A 9 -12.59 17.17 -31.44
CA TYR A 9 -13.36 17.72 -30.30
C TYR A 9 -12.74 17.45 -28.93
N ILE A 10 -11.55 16.88 -28.84
CA ILE A 10 -10.74 16.97 -27.64
C ILE A 10 -10.08 18.36 -27.64
N ARG A 11 -10.89 19.39 -27.41
CA ARG A 11 -10.38 20.68 -26.96
C ARG A 11 -9.57 20.36 -25.70
N ALA A 12 -8.25 20.54 -25.78
CA ALA A 12 -7.33 20.33 -24.66
C ALA A 12 -7.84 21.16 -23.46
N MET A 13 -8.66 20.55 -22.63
CA MET A 13 -9.00 21.11 -21.33
C MET A 13 -7.69 21.16 -20.58
N LYS A 14 -7.24 22.36 -20.19
CA LYS A 14 -6.05 22.51 -19.34
C LYS A 14 -6.24 21.58 -18.15
N PRO A 15 -5.29 20.69 -17.88
CA PRO A 15 -5.38 19.80 -16.73
C PRO A 15 -5.61 20.67 -15.51
N ARG A 16 -6.63 20.34 -14.69
CA ARG A 16 -6.81 21.04 -13.42
C ARG A 16 -5.66 20.66 -12.53
N ARG A 17 -4.92 21.65 -12.09
CA ARG A 17 -3.76 21.51 -11.23
C ARG A 17 -4.08 22.17 -9.90
N LEU A 18 -3.89 21.42 -8.82
CA LEU A 18 -3.94 21.90 -7.44
C LEU A 18 -2.56 21.73 -6.83
N SER A 19 -2.14 22.67 -6.01
CA SER A 19 -0.89 22.54 -5.25
C SER A 19 -1.16 22.81 -3.79
N PHE A 20 -0.54 21.99 -2.93
CA PHE A 20 -0.67 22.09 -1.49
C PHE A 20 0.59 21.55 -0.79
N ASP A 21 0.74 21.86 0.48
CA ASP A 21 1.84 21.36 1.30
C ASP A 21 1.32 20.52 2.46
N LEU A 22 2.03 19.42 2.79
CA LEU A 22 1.89 18.76 4.08
C LEU A 22 3.11 19.05 4.95
N LYS A 23 2.87 19.29 6.23
CA LYS A 23 3.92 19.42 7.22
C LYS A 23 4.51 18.05 7.54
N LEU A 24 5.83 17.92 7.43
CA LEU A 24 6.56 16.75 7.87
C LEU A 24 7.15 16.96 9.27
N PRO A 25 7.24 15.89 10.09
CA PRO A 25 8.00 15.93 11.33
C PRO A 25 9.47 16.33 11.11
N ALA A 26 10.11 16.92 12.11
CA ALA A 26 11.48 17.42 11.97
C ALA A 26 12.51 16.35 11.58
N ALA A 27 12.33 15.13 12.06
CA ALA A 27 13.19 13.98 11.77
C ALA A 27 12.50 12.97 10.81
N TYR A 28 11.75 13.48 9.80
CA TYR A 28 11.08 12.61 8.83
C TYR A 28 12.10 11.86 7.97
N PRO A 29 12.04 10.52 7.86
CA PRO A 29 13.04 9.71 7.16
C PRO A 29 12.79 9.68 5.64
N ALA A 30 12.84 10.84 4.97
CA ALA A 30 12.46 11.01 3.57
C ALA A 30 13.18 10.03 2.62
N ALA A 31 14.50 9.87 2.77
CA ALA A 31 15.26 8.96 1.92
C ALA A 31 14.80 7.49 2.04
N ARG A 32 14.47 7.04 3.26
CA ARG A 32 13.94 5.68 3.47
C ARG A 32 12.55 5.51 2.87
N VAL A 33 11.70 6.53 2.98
CA VAL A 33 10.35 6.54 2.38
C VAL A 33 10.45 6.46 0.87
N LEU A 34 11.31 7.25 0.25
CA LEU A 34 11.57 7.20 -1.20
C LEU A 34 12.12 5.85 -1.63
N GLY A 35 13.09 5.30 -0.89
CA GLY A 35 13.60 3.95 -1.14
C GLY A 35 12.50 2.88 -1.08
N TYR A 36 11.56 3.00 -0.12
CA TYR A 36 10.44 2.08 -0.03
C TYR A 36 9.45 2.24 -1.21
N LEU A 37 9.11 3.45 -1.60
CA LEU A 37 8.21 3.73 -2.73
C LEU A 37 8.84 3.33 -4.07
N GLY A 38 10.16 3.44 -4.20
CA GLY A 38 10.92 3.10 -5.41
C GLY A 38 11.30 1.63 -5.56
N ARG A 39 10.84 0.71 -4.70
CA ARG A 39 11.22 -0.72 -4.73
C ARG A 39 10.86 -1.47 -6.02
N ASP A 40 9.88 -1.01 -6.77
CA ASP A 40 9.62 -1.48 -8.13
C ASP A 40 9.99 -0.38 -9.14
N PRO A 41 11.21 -0.39 -9.70
CA PRO A 41 11.63 0.63 -10.67
C PRO A 41 10.86 0.56 -12.00
N LYS A 42 10.13 -0.53 -12.23
CA LYS A 42 9.26 -0.73 -13.40
C LYS A 42 7.78 -0.48 -13.08
N SER A 43 7.47 0.11 -11.93
CA SER A 43 6.08 0.39 -11.53
C SER A 43 5.38 1.27 -12.57
N LEU A 44 4.14 0.91 -12.89
CA LEU A 44 3.27 1.71 -13.76
C LEU A 44 2.44 2.73 -12.96
N THR A 45 2.38 2.58 -11.64
CA THR A 45 1.58 3.47 -10.79
C THR A 45 2.42 4.48 -10.02
N ALA A 46 3.74 4.28 -9.89
CA ALA A 46 4.60 5.19 -9.14
C ALA A 46 5.98 5.29 -9.75
N ARG A 47 6.65 6.43 -9.56
CA ARG A 47 8.03 6.69 -9.95
C ARG A 47 8.70 7.56 -8.90
N VAL A 48 9.92 7.20 -8.52
CA VAL A 48 10.77 8.01 -7.65
C VAL A 48 11.88 8.62 -8.49
N ASP A 49 12.18 9.89 -8.26
CA ASP A 49 13.26 10.63 -8.92
C ASP A 49 13.90 11.61 -7.92
N GLY A 50 15.14 11.32 -7.52
CA GLY A 50 15.85 12.10 -6.50
C GLY A 50 15.06 12.19 -5.19
N GLU A 51 14.76 13.41 -4.76
CA GLU A 51 14.01 13.73 -3.54
C GLU A 51 12.50 13.82 -3.78
N SER A 52 12.03 13.42 -4.95
CA SER A 52 10.63 13.48 -5.34
C SER A 52 10.06 12.12 -5.74
N PHE A 53 8.74 12.01 -5.73
CA PHE A 53 8.03 10.91 -6.34
C PHE A 53 6.76 11.36 -7.04
N ALA A 54 6.30 10.56 -7.96
CA ALA A 54 5.01 10.72 -8.64
C ALA A 54 4.22 9.44 -8.52
N ILE A 55 2.91 9.54 -8.27
CA ILE A 55 2.02 8.40 -8.14
C ILE A 55 0.69 8.67 -8.84
N GLY A 56 0.24 7.67 -9.61
CA GLY A 56 -1.11 7.64 -10.16
C GLY A 56 -2.09 7.11 -9.11
N LEU A 57 -3.19 7.82 -8.92
CA LEU A 57 -4.21 7.50 -7.91
C LEU A 57 -5.59 7.99 -8.34
N TRP A 58 -6.61 7.64 -7.58
CA TRP A 58 -7.98 8.07 -7.82
C TRP A 58 -8.36 9.22 -6.90
N ILE A 59 -8.87 10.31 -7.47
CA ILE A 59 -9.46 11.42 -6.71
C ILE A 59 -10.90 11.63 -7.18
N GLY A 60 -11.85 11.33 -6.33
CA GLY A 60 -13.28 11.42 -6.66
C GLY A 60 -13.69 10.66 -7.91
N GLY A 61 -13.08 9.50 -8.14
CA GLY A 61 -13.32 8.70 -9.34
C GLY A 61 -12.60 9.17 -10.60
N VAL A 62 -11.71 10.18 -10.50
CA VAL A 62 -10.90 10.70 -11.62
C VAL A 62 -9.47 10.16 -11.50
N PRO A 63 -8.92 9.50 -12.56
CA PRO A 63 -7.52 9.09 -12.55
C PRO A 63 -6.64 10.33 -12.58
N SER A 64 -5.79 10.46 -11.58
CA SER A 64 -5.01 11.64 -11.28
C SER A 64 -3.54 11.28 -11.04
N LEU A 65 -2.67 12.26 -11.21
CA LEU A 65 -1.25 12.18 -10.88
C LEU A 65 -0.97 13.09 -9.69
N LEU A 66 -0.38 12.54 -8.64
CA LEU A 66 0.15 13.28 -7.52
C LEU A 66 1.68 13.30 -7.62
N ARG A 67 2.28 14.49 -7.78
CA ARG A 67 3.73 14.70 -7.69
C ARG A 67 4.05 15.27 -6.33
N VAL A 68 5.11 14.79 -5.70
CA VAL A 68 5.48 15.17 -4.34
C VAL A 68 6.98 15.39 -4.25
N ASP A 69 7.37 16.56 -3.76
CA ASP A 69 8.76 16.92 -3.45
C ASP A 69 8.94 16.89 -1.93
N LEU A 70 9.84 16.05 -1.45
CA LEU A 70 10.14 15.91 -0.03
C LEU A 70 11.31 16.82 0.36
N ALA A 71 10.98 17.93 1.00
CA ALA A 71 11.95 18.87 1.57
C ALA A 71 11.95 18.76 3.12
N PRO A 72 12.95 19.29 3.82
CA PRO A 72 12.96 19.33 5.27
C PRO A 72 11.66 19.95 5.83
N LYS A 73 10.94 19.19 6.68
CA LYS A 73 9.69 19.60 7.34
C LYS A 73 8.50 19.87 6.40
N ARG A 74 8.62 19.58 5.11
CA ARG A 74 7.55 19.84 4.11
C ARG A 74 7.51 18.79 3.01
N ALA A 75 6.32 18.32 2.66
CA ALA A 75 6.03 17.63 1.42
C ALA A 75 5.22 18.58 0.55
N GLY A 76 5.85 19.13 -0.49
CA GLY A 76 5.18 19.94 -1.51
C GLY A 76 4.51 19.04 -2.52
N ALA A 77 3.20 19.16 -2.70
CA ALA A 77 2.42 18.29 -3.56
C ALA A 77 1.72 19.06 -4.69
N THR A 78 1.69 18.45 -5.86
CA THR A 78 0.91 18.91 -7.00
C THR A 78 0.06 17.78 -7.55
N LEU A 79 -1.25 17.99 -7.57
CA LEU A 79 -2.23 17.09 -8.16
C LEU A 79 -2.57 17.54 -9.57
N GLU A 80 -2.52 16.64 -10.53
CA GLU A 80 -2.88 16.86 -11.94
C GLU A 80 -3.93 15.83 -12.37
N ALA A 81 -4.94 16.25 -13.11
CA ALA A 81 -5.96 15.34 -13.65
C ALA A 81 -6.32 15.70 -15.08
N GLY A 82 -6.67 14.69 -15.88
CA GLY A 82 -7.11 14.88 -17.27
C GLY A 82 -8.54 15.42 -17.42
N SER A 83 -9.32 15.43 -16.33
CA SER A 83 -10.71 15.90 -16.31
C SER A 83 -11.00 16.76 -15.08
N ARG A 84 -12.24 17.19 -14.92
CA ARG A 84 -12.66 18.01 -13.78
C ARG A 84 -12.58 17.22 -12.47
N LEU A 85 -11.83 17.75 -11.51
CA LEU A 85 -11.74 17.22 -10.16
C LEU A 85 -12.99 17.61 -9.33
N PRO A 86 -13.38 16.82 -8.32
CA PRO A 86 -14.42 17.16 -7.36
C PRO A 86 -14.00 18.36 -6.49
N ALA A 87 -14.96 18.94 -5.78
CA ALA A 87 -14.71 20.12 -4.95
C ALA A 87 -13.74 19.83 -3.77
N ASP A 88 -13.79 18.63 -3.23
CA ASP A 88 -12.98 18.11 -2.12
C ASP A 88 -11.70 17.39 -2.58
N ALA A 89 -11.27 17.58 -3.82
CA ALA A 89 -10.11 16.91 -4.39
C ALA A 89 -8.81 17.16 -3.60
N GLU A 90 -8.64 18.35 -3.03
CA GLU A 90 -7.46 18.66 -2.22
C GLU A 90 -7.48 17.85 -0.92
N ASP A 91 -8.63 17.77 -0.25
CA ASP A 91 -8.76 17.01 1.00
C ASP A 91 -8.51 15.51 0.78
N GLN A 92 -9.07 14.94 -0.29
CA GLN A 92 -8.79 13.55 -0.67
C GLN A 92 -7.31 13.31 -0.99
N ALA A 93 -6.66 14.23 -1.72
CA ALA A 93 -5.25 14.12 -2.04
C ALA A 93 -4.36 14.26 -0.79
N ARG A 94 -4.72 15.13 0.15
CA ARG A 94 -4.05 15.28 1.46
C ARG A 94 -4.14 14.01 2.29
N ASP A 95 -5.33 13.42 2.39
CA ASP A 95 -5.53 12.16 3.11
C ASP A 95 -4.69 11.03 2.50
N GLN A 96 -4.80 10.81 1.19
CA GLN A 96 -4.03 9.77 0.53
C GLN A 96 -2.52 9.99 0.65
N LEU A 97 -2.04 11.22 0.53
CA LEU A 97 -0.64 11.55 0.75
C LEU A 97 -0.21 11.30 2.20
N GLY A 98 -1.04 11.66 3.17
CA GLY A 98 -0.82 11.36 4.59
C GLY A 98 -0.65 9.86 4.85
N ARG A 99 -1.49 9.04 4.24
CA ARG A 99 -1.42 7.56 4.29
C ARG A 99 -0.13 7.03 3.66
N LEU A 100 0.19 7.47 2.45
CA LEU A 100 1.40 7.08 1.72
C LEU A 100 2.68 7.43 2.47
N LEU A 101 2.70 8.57 3.15
CA LEU A 101 3.83 9.04 3.94
C LEU A 101 3.81 8.56 5.40
N GLY A 102 2.79 7.80 5.81
CA GLY A 102 2.63 7.29 7.18
C GLY A 102 2.41 8.39 8.21
N LEU A 103 1.81 9.53 7.82
CA LEU A 103 1.63 10.69 8.72
C LEU A 103 0.44 10.55 9.65
N ASN A 104 -0.46 9.59 9.39
CA ASN A 104 -1.68 9.37 10.18
C ASN A 104 -1.41 8.74 11.56
N HIS A 105 -0.16 8.30 11.81
CA HIS A 105 0.25 7.64 13.04
C HIS A 105 1.50 8.29 13.62
N ASP A 106 1.60 8.34 14.94
CA ASP A 106 2.77 8.83 15.65
C ASP A 106 3.70 7.67 16.03
N PRO A 107 4.96 7.61 15.57
CA PRO A 107 5.90 6.58 15.97
C PRO A 107 6.39 6.69 17.42
N ALA A 108 6.21 7.83 18.06
CA ALA A 108 6.81 8.11 19.37
C ALA A 108 6.36 7.17 20.50
N PRO A 109 5.09 6.72 20.60
CA PRO A 109 4.70 5.74 21.60
C PRO A 109 5.40 4.40 21.43
N PHE A 110 5.46 3.88 20.17
CA PHE A 110 6.20 2.67 19.85
C PHE A 110 7.70 2.80 20.18
N GLU A 111 8.32 3.90 19.76
CA GLU A 111 9.75 4.14 19.99
C GLU A 111 10.07 4.22 21.50
N ARG A 112 9.23 4.86 22.30
CA ARG A 112 9.40 4.88 23.77
C ARG A 112 9.37 3.49 24.36
N GLN A 113 8.43 2.64 23.92
CA GLN A 113 8.35 1.24 24.39
C GLN A 113 9.62 0.45 24.01
N MET A 114 10.12 0.61 22.79
CA MET A 114 11.36 -0.05 22.36
C MET A 114 12.56 0.41 23.19
N LEU A 115 12.70 1.72 23.41
CA LEU A 115 13.82 2.28 24.20
C LEU A 115 13.77 1.91 25.69
N ALA A 116 12.60 1.59 26.23
CA ALA A 116 12.47 1.14 27.61
C ALA A 116 13.04 -0.28 27.84
N SER A 117 13.31 -1.03 26.78
CA SER A 117 13.88 -2.39 26.87
C SER A 117 15.21 -2.49 26.11
N PRO A 118 16.33 -2.74 26.80
CA PRO A 118 17.62 -2.96 26.13
C PRO A 118 17.60 -4.07 25.07
N LYS A 119 16.72 -5.07 25.23
CA LYS A 119 16.55 -6.15 24.25
C LYS A 119 15.80 -5.73 22.99
N LEU A 120 14.91 -4.73 23.08
CA LEU A 120 14.08 -4.29 21.96
C LEU A 120 14.62 -3.02 21.29
N ALA A 121 15.38 -2.19 22.00
CA ALA A 121 15.95 -0.95 21.48
C ALA A 121 16.74 -1.11 20.16
N PRO A 122 17.46 -2.21 19.90
CA PRO A 122 18.16 -2.41 18.63
C PRO A 122 17.23 -2.44 17.40
N LEU A 123 15.94 -2.78 17.57
CA LEU A 123 14.99 -2.79 16.46
C LEU A 123 14.84 -1.43 15.78
N ILE A 124 14.91 -0.34 16.56
CA ILE A 124 14.74 1.03 16.05
C ILE A 124 16.06 1.78 15.87
N ALA A 125 17.20 1.16 16.17
CA ALA A 125 18.51 1.77 16.00
C ALA A 125 18.74 2.21 14.56
N GLY A 126 19.02 3.50 14.35
CA GLY A 126 19.18 4.09 13.02
C GLY A 126 17.89 4.19 12.18
N ARG A 127 16.71 3.88 12.78
CA ARG A 127 15.40 3.88 12.08
C ARG A 127 14.33 4.66 12.83
N ARG A 128 14.73 5.56 13.72
CA ARG A 128 13.78 6.43 14.43
C ARG A 128 13.03 7.32 13.44
N GLY A 129 11.77 7.57 13.74
CA GLY A 129 10.85 8.29 12.86
C GLY A 129 10.31 7.46 11.70
N TRP A 130 10.73 6.18 11.55
CA TRP A 130 10.22 5.30 10.52
C TRP A 130 8.74 4.98 10.76
N ARG A 131 7.94 4.97 9.69
CA ARG A 131 6.49 4.96 9.77
C ARG A 131 5.89 3.83 8.97
N ILE A 132 4.71 3.38 9.34
CA ILE A 132 3.93 2.43 8.55
C ILE A 132 3.37 3.19 7.34
N LEU A 133 3.97 2.94 6.15
CA LEU A 133 3.48 3.49 4.89
C LEU A 133 2.28 2.68 4.44
N GLN A 134 1.12 3.32 4.29
CA GLN A 134 -0.10 2.67 3.85
C GLN A 134 -0.23 2.64 2.31
N THR A 135 -1.13 1.81 1.81
CA THR A 135 -1.53 1.83 0.38
C THR A 135 -2.43 3.05 0.10
N PRO A 136 -2.50 3.51 -1.16
CA PRO A 136 -3.36 4.64 -1.54
C PRO A 136 -4.82 4.42 -1.12
N ASP A 137 -5.32 3.22 -1.35
CA ASP A 137 -6.67 2.82 -0.94
C ASP A 137 -6.70 1.36 -0.43
N ALA A 138 -7.84 0.96 0.12
CA ALA A 138 -8.00 -0.37 0.72
C ALA A 138 -8.01 -1.49 -0.32
N PHE A 139 -8.58 -1.26 -1.51
CA PHE A 139 -8.60 -2.27 -2.57
C PHE A 139 -7.21 -2.54 -3.15
N ASP A 140 -6.36 -1.52 -3.24
CA ASP A 140 -4.95 -1.68 -3.62
C ASP A 140 -4.21 -2.56 -2.62
N GLY A 141 -4.46 -2.38 -1.32
CA GLY A 141 -3.92 -3.23 -0.26
C GLY A 141 -4.41 -4.69 -0.33
N LEU A 142 -5.69 -4.90 -0.58
CA LEU A 142 -6.28 -6.24 -0.82
C LEU A 142 -5.68 -6.92 -2.06
N THR A 143 -5.60 -6.18 -3.15
CA THR A 143 -4.98 -6.64 -4.40
C THR A 143 -3.54 -7.09 -4.13
N TRP A 144 -2.75 -6.27 -3.46
CA TRP A 144 -1.39 -6.61 -3.11
C TRP A 144 -1.29 -7.85 -2.23
N ALA A 145 -2.16 -7.98 -1.22
CA ALA A 145 -2.18 -9.16 -0.36
C ALA A 145 -2.47 -10.45 -1.15
N ILE A 146 -3.42 -10.43 -2.09
CA ILE A 146 -3.74 -11.60 -2.94
C ILE A 146 -2.57 -11.92 -3.88
N LEU A 147 -2.00 -10.90 -4.53
CA LEU A 147 -0.88 -11.09 -5.47
C LEU A 147 0.35 -11.67 -4.76
N GLY A 148 0.66 -11.19 -3.55
CA GLY A 148 1.84 -11.58 -2.79
C GLY A 148 1.80 -12.99 -2.19
N GLN A 149 0.65 -13.68 -2.17
CA GLN A 149 0.54 -15.01 -1.58
C GLN A 149 1.50 -16.01 -2.23
N GLN A 150 2.35 -16.67 -1.44
CA GLN A 150 3.18 -17.82 -1.84
C GLN A 150 4.11 -17.58 -3.04
N ILE A 151 4.52 -16.34 -3.30
CA ILE A 151 5.49 -15.99 -4.34
C ILE A 151 6.53 -15.00 -3.80
N ASN A 152 7.63 -14.84 -4.53
CA ASN A 152 8.62 -13.82 -4.19
C ASN A 152 8.15 -12.41 -4.62
N LEU A 153 8.75 -11.40 -4.01
CA LEU A 153 8.38 -10.00 -4.20
C LEU A 153 8.52 -9.53 -5.66
N ALA A 154 9.57 -9.94 -6.37
CA ALA A 154 9.79 -9.55 -7.76
C ALA A 154 8.69 -10.05 -8.69
N PHE A 155 8.21 -11.28 -8.46
CA PHE A 155 7.10 -11.82 -9.23
C PHE A 155 5.76 -11.18 -8.84
N ALA A 156 5.56 -10.82 -7.57
CA ALA A 156 4.39 -10.05 -7.14
C ALA A 156 4.33 -8.69 -7.85
N PHE A 157 5.44 -7.97 -7.96
CA PHE A 157 5.51 -6.74 -8.77
C PHE A 157 5.18 -6.98 -10.24
N THR A 158 5.64 -8.11 -10.81
CA THR A 158 5.32 -8.46 -12.20
C THR A 158 3.82 -8.67 -12.41
N LEU A 159 3.16 -9.43 -11.52
CA LEU A 159 1.71 -9.62 -11.58
C LEU A 159 0.95 -8.31 -11.39
N ARG A 160 1.41 -7.44 -10.47
CA ARG A 160 0.80 -6.13 -10.27
C ARG A 160 0.88 -5.27 -11.53
N ARG A 161 2.04 -5.18 -12.20
CA ARG A 161 2.18 -4.43 -13.45
C ARG A 161 1.21 -4.91 -14.50
N ARG A 162 1.11 -6.22 -14.72
CA ARG A 162 0.18 -6.82 -15.70
C ARG A 162 -1.28 -6.52 -15.38
N LEU A 163 -1.65 -6.57 -14.10
CA LEU A 163 -3.00 -6.19 -13.70
C LEU A 163 -3.28 -4.71 -13.96
N VAL A 164 -2.31 -3.83 -13.69
CA VAL A 164 -2.42 -2.40 -13.96
C VAL A 164 -2.51 -2.12 -15.47
N GLU A 165 -1.69 -2.78 -16.29
CA GLU A 165 -1.77 -2.68 -17.75
C GLU A 165 -3.15 -3.06 -18.27
N ARG A 166 -3.77 -4.10 -17.69
CA ARG A 166 -5.06 -4.63 -18.14
C ARG A 166 -6.26 -3.87 -17.60
N ALA A 167 -6.25 -3.46 -16.35
CA ALA A 167 -7.42 -2.93 -15.64
C ALA A 167 -7.18 -1.59 -14.94
N GLY A 168 -5.97 -1.04 -14.97
CA GLY A 168 -5.67 0.30 -14.48
C GLY A 168 -6.17 1.38 -15.43
N SER A 169 -6.22 2.61 -14.96
CA SER A 169 -6.67 3.75 -15.79
C SER A 169 -5.51 4.71 -16.04
N PRO A 170 -5.28 5.12 -17.31
CA PRO A 170 -4.25 6.11 -17.62
C PRO A 170 -4.46 7.42 -16.83
N ALA A 171 -3.39 7.87 -16.20
CA ALA A 171 -3.31 9.15 -15.48
C ALA A 171 -2.33 10.09 -16.20
N PRO A 172 -2.33 11.41 -15.91
CA PRO A 172 -1.33 12.31 -16.43
C PRO A 172 0.11 11.84 -16.17
N GLY A 173 1.07 12.31 -16.97
CA GLY A 173 2.49 12.01 -16.78
C GLY A 173 2.91 10.58 -17.13
N GLY A 174 2.07 9.80 -17.82
CA GLY A 174 2.36 8.46 -18.29
C GLY A 174 2.33 7.38 -17.20
N LEU A 175 1.75 7.68 -16.05
CA LEU A 175 1.45 6.70 -15.01
C LEU A 175 -0.02 6.24 -15.10
N PHE A 176 -0.36 5.24 -14.32
CA PHE A 176 -1.71 4.70 -14.20
C PHE A 176 -2.22 4.87 -12.77
N ALA A 177 -3.50 5.20 -12.62
CA ALA A 177 -4.21 4.92 -11.39
C ALA A 177 -4.45 3.40 -11.27
N PRO A 178 -4.34 2.80 -10.06
CA PRO A 178 -4.49 1.36 -9.88
C PRO A 178 -5.89 0.88 -10.28
N PRO A 179 -6.05 -0.43 -10.57
CA PRO A 179 -7.36 -1.00 -10.89
C PRO A 179 -8.40 -0.74 -9.81
N ARG A 180 -9.63 -0.41 -10.19
CA ARG A 180 -10.78 -0.31 -9.29
C ARG A 180 -11.51 -1.64 -9.19
N PRO A 181 -12.29 -1.88 -8.11
CA PRO A 181 -13.09 -3.09 -7.97
C PRO A 181 -13.96 -3.38 -9.19
N ALA A 182 -14.65 -2.37 -9.74
CA ALA A 182 -15.52 -2.54 -10.90
C ALA A 182 -14.76 -3.08 -12.13
N ALA A 183 -13.58 -2.53 -12.43
CA ALA A 183 -12.77 -2.97 -13.57
C ALA A 183 -12.23 -4.41 -13.39
N VAL A 184 -11.92 -4.80 -12.14
CA VAL A 184 -11.43 -6.15 -11.84
C VAL A 184 -12.58 -7.17 -11.82
N ALA A 185 -13.78 -6.77 -11.39
CA ALA A 185 -14.96 -7.62 -11.34
C ALA A 185 -15.45 -8.09 -12.73
N GLU A 186 -15.14 -7.30 -13.77
CA GLU A 186 -15.47 -7.59 -15.17
C GLU A 186 -14.46 -8.55 -15.86
N LEU A 187 -13.31 -8.81 -15.23
CA LEU A 187 -12.32 -9.71 -15.80
C LEU A 187 -12.78 -11.17 -15.71
N GLU A 188 -12.28 -11.97 -16.67
CA GLU A 188 -12.45 -13.41 -16.65
C GLU A 188 -11.18 -14.11 -16.13
N VAL A 189 -11.37 -15.24 -15.46
CA VAL A 189 -10.25 -16.03 -14.90
C VAL A 189 -9.26 -16.39 -16.00
N GLU A 190 -9.76 -16.87 -17.14
CA GLU A 190 -8.96 -17.31 -18.30
C GLU A 190 -8.08 -16.18 -18.82
N GLU A 191 -8.55 -14.95 -18.79
CA GLU A 191 -7.78 -13.79 -19.17
C GLU A 191 -6.59 -13.57 -18.25
N LEU A 192 -6.78 -13.62 -16.93
CA LEU A 192 -5.69 -13.47 -15.96
C LEU A 192 -4.67 -14.63 -16.04
N LEU A 193 -5.09 -15.83 -16.44
CA LEU A 193 -4.15 -16.92 -16.67
C LEU A 193 -3.13 -16.59 -17.77
N THR A 194 -3.51 -15.85 -18.82
CA THR A 194 -2.57 -15.42 -19.88
C THR A 194 -1.50 -14.46 -19.33
N PHE A 195 -1.78 -13.77 -18.23
CA PHE A 195 -0.84 -12.89 -17.52
C PHE A 195 -0.04 -13.60 -16.42
N GLN A 196 0.00 -14.93 -16.42
CA GLN A 196 0.71 -15.79 -15.45
C GLN A 196 0.14 -15.73 -14.01
N PHE A 197 -1.10 -15.35 -13.84
CA PHE A 197 -1.79 -15.56 -12.57
C PHE A 197 -2.07 -17.05 -12.39
N SER A 198 -1.95 -17.57 -11.17
CA SER A 198 -2.54 -18.88 -10.89
C SER A 198 -4.08 -18.75 -10.90
N ARG A 199 -4.78 -19.82 -11.25
CA ARG A 199 -6.24 -19.86 -11.24
C ARG A 199 -6.81 -19.38 -9.90
N ARG A 200 -6.24 -19.84 -8.78
CA ARG A 200 -6.68 -19.42 -7.45
C ARG A 200 -6.54 -17.92 -7.21
N LYS A 201 -5.41 -17.30 -7.60
CA LYS A 201 -5.23 -15.84 -7.47
C LYS A 201 -6.23 -15.06 -8.31
N ALA A 202 -6.48 -15.51 -9.54
CA ALA A 202 -7.46 -14.90 -10.43
C ALA A 202 -8.87 -14.98 -9.84
N GLU A 203 -9.29 -16.18 -9.40
CA GLU A 203 -10.59 -16.40 -8.75
C GLU A 203 -10.76 -15.54 -7.48
N TYR A 204 -9.72 -15.46 -6.62
CA TYR A 204 -9.79 -14.68 -5.40
C TYR A 204 -9.88 -13.19 -5.68
N LEU A 205 -9.07 -12.67 -6.59
CA LEU A 205 -9.04 -11.26 -6.94
C LEU A 205 -10.37 -10.81 -7.55
N ILE A 206 -10.88 -11.55 -8.54
CA ILE A 206 -12.18 -11.27 -9.18
C ILE A 206 -13.30 -11.43 -8.16
N GLY A 207 -13.27 -12.48 -7.33
CA GLY A 207 -14.28 -12.73 -6.31
C GLY A 207 -14.36 -11.62 -5.26
N VAL A 208 -13.23 -11.13 -4.78
CA VAL A 208 -13.18 -9.97 -3.86
C VAL A 208 -13.74 -8.73 -4.54
N ALA A 209 -13.34 -8.46 -5.78
CA ALA A 209 -13.82 -7.30 -6.52
C ALA A 209 -15.35 -7.33 -6.73
N ARG A 210 -15.90 -8.48 -7.09
CA ARG A 210 -17.36 -8.69 -7.26
C ARG A 210 -18.11 -8.47 -5.95
N ARG A 211 -17.61 -8.96 -4.81
CA ARG A 211 -18.22 -8.72 -3.50
C ARG A 211 -18.24 -7.25 -3.10
N ILE A 212 -17.16 -6.50 -3.43
CA ILE A 212 -17.11 -5.05 -3.17
C ILE A 212 -18.14 -4.33 -4.06
N VAL A 213 -18.23 -4.67 -5.34
CA VAL A 213 -19.20 -4.08 -6.27
C VAL A 213 -20.64 -4.40 -5.87
N ALA A 214 -20.89 -5.61 -5.35
CA ALA A 214 -22.19 -6.01 -4.83
C ALA A 214 -22.56 -5.38 -3.47
N GLY A 215 -21.64 -4.64 -2.84
CA GLY A 215 -21.85 -4.08 -1.49
C GLY A 215 -21.77 -5.09 -0.35
N GLU A 216 -21.36 -6.33 -0.63
CA GLU A 216 -21.18 -7.38 0.38
C GLU A 216 -19.90 -7.21 1.21
N LEU A 217 -18.92 -6.49 0.68
CA LEU A 217 -17.69 -6.10 1.36
C LEU A 217 -17.51 -4.58 1.23
N ASP A 218 -17.94 -3.85 2.25
CA ASP A 218 -17.87 -2.40 2.31
C ASP A 218 -16.55 -1.96 2.95
N LEU A 219 -15.56 -1.60 2.12
CA LEU A 219 -14.23 -1.21 2.57
C LEU A 219 -14.23 0.14 3.29
N ASP A 220 -15.13 1.05 2.94
CA ASP A 220 -15.22 2.38 3.57
C ASP A 220 -15.76 2.24 5.00
N ARG A 221 -16.77 1.39 5.20
CA ARG A 221 -17.27 1.04 6.53
C ARG A 221 -16.18 0.36 7.37
N LEU A 222 -15.45 -0.59 6.79
CA LEU A 222 -14.38 -1.29 7.49
C LEU A 222 -13.22 -0.36 7.89
N ALA A 223 -12.98 0.71 7.17
CA ALA A 223 -11.93 1.67 7.50
C ALA A 223 -12.15 2.36 8.87
N THR A 224 -13.38 2.34 9.39
CA THR A 224 -13.75 2.95 10.68
C THR A 224 -14.25 1.95 11.70
N ALA A 225 -14.28 0.66 11.36
CA ALA A 225 -14.78 -0.41 12.24
C ALA A 225 -13.70 -0.86 13.25
N PRO A 226 -14.10 -1.47 14.38
CA PRO A 226 -13.19 -2.12 15.32
C PRO A 226 -12.34 -3.22 14.67
N ALA A 227 -11.14 -3.45 15.20
CA ALA A 227 -10.18 -4.41 14.62
C ALA A 227 -10.76 -5.82 14.47
N GLU A 228 -11.47 -6.29 15.47
CA GLU A 228 -12.09 -7.62 15.50
C GLU A 228 -13.16 -7.77 14.40
N GLU A 229 -13.92 -6.72 14.12
CA GLU A 229 -14.91 -6.71 13.05
C GLU A 229 -14.24 -6.73 11.68
N VAL A 230 -13.17 -5.94 11.50
CA VAL A 230 -12.40 -5.91 10.25
C VAL A 230 -11.73 -7.25 9.98
N GLU A 231 -11.12 -7.85 10.99
CA GLU A 231 -10.49 -9.17 10.87
C GLU A 231 -11.53 -10.23 10.48
N ALA A 232 -12.66 -10.28 11.18
CA ALA A 232 -13.74 -11.22 10.89
C ALA A 232 -14.29 -11.05 9.47
N ALA A 233 -14.52 -9.81 9.04
CA ALA A 233 -15.00 -9.51 7.69
C ALA A 233 -14.02 -9.94 6.60
N LEU A 234 -12.72 -9.70 6.80
CA LEU A 234 -11.68 -10.11 5.86
C LEU A 234 -11.52 -11.64 5.81
N LEU A 235 -11.55 -12.33 6.96
CA LEU A 235 -11.46 -13.79 7.03
C LEU A 235 -12.67 -14.51 6.42
N ALA A 236 -13.82 -13.86 6.36
CA ALA A 236 -15.02 -14.37 5.68
C ALA A 236 -14.91 -14.31 4.14
N VAL A 237 -13.87 -13.66 3.61
CA VAL A 237 -13.64 -13.59 2.16
C VAL A 237 -12.81 -14.79 1.71
N ARG A 238 -13.36 -15.57 0.77
CA ARG A 238 -12.63 -16.71 0.18
C ARG A 238 -11.30 -16.26 -0.41
N GLY A 239 -10.22 -16.88 0.05
CA GLY A 239 -8.86 -16.58 -0.43
C GLY A 239 -8.08 -15.61 0.46
N LEU A 240 -8.70 -15.03 1.48
CA LEU A 240 -8.01 -14.25 2.50
C LEU A 240 -7.87 -15.10 3.76
N GLY A 241 -6.64 -15.45 4.11
CA GLY A 241 -6.31 -16.10 5.39
C GLY A 241 -5.79 -15.09 6.42
N PRO A 242 -5.41 -15.56 7.64
CA PRO A 242 -4.95 -14.68 8.71
C PRO A 242 -3.77 -13.76 8.30
N TRP A 243 -2.82 -14.27 7.52
CA TRP A 243 -1.73 -13.44 6.96
C TRP A 243 -2.26 -12.29 6.11
N SER A 244 -3.16 -12.59 5.16
CA SER A 244 -3.73 -11.57 4.26
C SER A 244 -4.56 -10.55 5.03
N ALA A 245 -5.38 -11.00 5.98
CA ALA A 245 -6.21 -10.13 6.81
C ALA A 245 -5.33 -9.15 7.60
N HIS A 246 -4.36 -9.62 8.36
CA HIS A 246 -3.47 -8.77 9.15
C HIS A 246 -2.59 -7.86 8.28
N TYR A 247 -2.15 -8.33 7.10
CA TYR A 247 -1.43 -7.49 6.15
C TYR A 247 -2.31 -6.31 5.66
N VAL A 248 -3.56 -6.58 5.29
CA VAL A 248 -4.53 -5.56 4.83
C VAL A 248 -4.88 -4.61 5.97
N MET A 249 -5.15 -5.12 7.17
CA MET A 249 -5.42 -4.31 8.36
C MET A 249 -4.28 -3.33 8.63
N MET A 250 -3.04 -3.78 8.59
CA MET A 250 -1.86 -2.93 8.81
C MET A 250 -1.65 -1.94 7.65
N ARG A 251 -1.65 -2.43 6.40
CA ARG A 251 -1.18 -1.66 5.26
C ARG A 251 -2.27 -0.83 4.57
N ALA A 252 -3.51 -1.27 4.64
CA ALA A 252 -4.63 -0.58 4.03
C ALA A 252 -5.45 0.22 5.04
N PHE A 253 -5.70 -0.32 6.23
CA PHE A 253 -6.52 0.34 7.24
C PHE A 253 -5.70 1.05 8.34
N GLY A 254 -4.40 0.75 8.49
CA GLY A 254 -3.53 1.41 9.44
C GLY A 254 -3.60 0.89 10.87
N PHE A 255 -4.13 -0.31 11.09
CA PHE A 255 -4.14 -0.89 12.43
C PHE A 255 -2.72 -1.12 12.96
N GLU A 256 -2.47 -0.67 14.18
CA GLU A 256 -1.13 -0.63 14.77
C GLU A 256 -0.70 -1.95 15.43
N ASP A 257 -1.64 -2.86 15.69
CA ASP A 257 -1.38 -4.09 16.46
C ASP A 257 -1.73 -5.39 15.71
N CYS A 258 -1.29 -5.51 14.46
CA CYS A 258 -1.46 -6.70 13.63
C CYS A 258 -0.18 -7.52 13.53
N VAL A 259 -0.33 -8.85 13.39
CA VAL A 259 0.79 -9.77 13.14
C VAL A 259 0.46 -10.65 11.93
N PRO A 260 1.05 -10.40 10.75
CA PRO A 260 0.86 -11.24 9.58
C PRO A 260 1.66 -12.55 9.73
N VAL A 261 1.18 -13.43 10.59
CA VAL A 261 1.82 -14.74 10.88
C VAL A 261 2.00 -15.54 9.59
N GLY A 262 3.21 -16.08 9.39
CA GLY A 262 3.57 -16.78 8.16
C GLY A 262 4.15 -15.88 7.07
N ASP A 263 4.24 -14.55 7.30
CA ASP A 263 4.95 -13.65 6.41
C ASP A 263 6.44 -14.00 6.34
N SER A 264 6.95 -14.21 5.14
CA SER A 264 8.36 -14.62 4.95
C SER A 264 9.36 -13.55 5.40
N GLY A 265 9.00 -12.28 5.29
CA GLY A 265 9.79 -11.16 5.79
C GLY A 265 9.78 -11.13 7.31
N LEU A 266 8.59 -11.26 7.93
CA LEU A 266 8.46 -11.34 9.39
C LEU A 266 9.25 -12.51 9.96
N VAL A 267 9.11 -13.71 9.39
CA VAL A 267 9.86 -14.91 9.82
C VAL A 267 11.36 -14.67 9.81
N ARG A 268 11.89 -14.15 8.70
CA ARG A 268 13.33 -13.84 8.57
C ARG A 268 13.77 -12.71 9.50
N GLY A 269 12.96 -11.66 9.60
CA GLY A 269 13.22 -10.52 10.48
C GLY A 269 13.29 -10.92 11.94
N LEU A 270 12.36 -11.77 12.42
CA LEU A 270 12.37 -12.33 13.77
C LEU A 270 13.60 -13.21 14.02
N ALA A 271 13.90 -14.14 13.10
CA ALA A 271 15.05 -15.01 13.21
C ALA A 271 16.36 -14.21 13.33
N LYS A 272 16.53 -13.18 12.50
CA LYS A 272 17.68 -12.28 12.53
C LYS A 272 17.73 -11.45 13.82
N PHE A 273 16.63 -10.79 14.18
CA PHE A 273 16.58 -9.89 15.33
C PHE A 273 16.82 -10.60 16.66
N PHE A 274 16.26 -11.80 16.84
CA PHE A 274 16.45 -12.62 18.05
C PHE A 274 17.59 -13.62 17.93
N SER A 275 18.38 -13.61 16.85
CA SER A 275 19.50 -14.52 16.60
C SER A 275 19.10 -16.00 16.74
N LEU A 276 17.95 -16.37 16.16
CA LEU A 276 17.43 -17.74 16.25
C LEU A 276 18.21 -18.67 15.31
N ALA A 277 18.50 -19.88 15.77
CA ALA A 277 19.14 -20.93 14.97
C ALA A 277 18.21 -21.45 13.85
N GLU A 278 16.90 -21.45 14.10
CA GLU A 278 15.90 -21.95 13.17
C GLU A 278 14.81 -20.89 12.92
N ARG A 279 14.08 -21.08 11.82
CA ARG A 279 12.94 -20.20 11.50
C ARG A 279 11.80 -20.46 12.47
N PRO A 280 11.22 -19.40 13.09
CA PRO A 280 10.11 -19.57 14.02
C PRO A 280 8.84 -20.05 13.29
N ASP A 281 8.19 -21.07 13.83
CA ASP A 281 6.86 -21.50 13.40
C ASP A 281 5.78 -20.47 13.78
N ALA A 282 4.53 -20.75 13.44
CA ALA A 282 3.42 -19.82 13.68
C ALA A 282 3.19 -19.52 15.18
N ALA A 283 3.41 -20.47 16.07
CA ALA A 283 3.25 -20.29 17.52
C ALA A 283 4.39 -19.43 18.06
N ALA A 284 5.63 -19.77 17.69
CA ALA A 284 6.82 -19.01 18.06
C ALA A 284 6.77 -17.56 17.54
N GLN A 285 6.27 -17.32 16.31
CA GLN A 285 6.08 -15.95 15.79
C GLN A 285 5.15 -15.14 16.70
N ARG A 286 4.02 -15.69 17.15
CA ARG A 286 3.09 -15.00 18.06
C ARG A 286 3.75 -14.66 19.39
N GLU A 287 4.49 -15.59 19.98
CA GLU A 287 5.21 -15.37 21.24
C GLU A 287 6.31 -14.32 21.09
N LEU A 288 7.12 -14.39 20.05
CA LEU A 288 8.18 -13.41 19.76
C LEU A 288 7.63 -12.02 19.49
N MET A 289 6.41 -11.90 18.96
CA MET A 289 5.74 -10.62 18.71
C MET A 289 5.01 -10.06 19.95
N ARG A 290 4.80 -10.84 21.01
CA ARG A 290 4.08 -10.41 22.22
C ARG A 290 4.69 -9.20 22.93
N PRO A 291 6.03 -9.07 23.07
CA PRO A 291 6.64 -7.89 23.70
C PRO A 291 6.40 -6.56 22.96
N PHE A 292 5.98 -6.60 21.71
CA PHE A 292 5.72 -5.41 20.89
C PHE A 292 4.28 -4.91 20.98
N ALA A 293 3.37 -5.65 21.63
CA ALA A 293 1.99 -5.18 21.82
C ALA A 293 1.96 -3.87 22.63
N PRO A 294 1.10 -2.90 22.33
CA PRO A 294 0.05 -2.90 21.28
C PRO A 294 0.52 -2.35 19.92
N TYR A 295 1.81 -2.41 19.60
CA TYR A 295 2.42 -1.84 18.39
C TYR A 295 3.05 -2.91 17.49
N ARG A 296 2.43 -4.10 17.38
CA ARG A 296 3.01 -5.24 16.63
C ARG A 296 3.11 -4.98 15.12
N SER A 297 2.25 -4.14 14.54
CA SER A 297 2.38 -3.68 13.15
C SER A 297 3.65 -2.85 12.93
N TRP A 298 3.98 -1.98 13.86
CA TRP A 298 5.21 -1.19 13.84
C TRP A 298 6.45 -2.08 13.91
N ALA A 299 6.45 -3.03 14.83
CA ALA A 299 7.54 -4.00 14.95
C ALA A 299 7.70 -4.82 13.67
N THR A 300 6.59 -5.30 13.08
CA THR A 300 6.60 -6.00 11.79
C THR A 300 7.25 -5.15 10.70
N PHE A 301 6.85 -3.88 10.60
CA PHE A 301 7.38 -2.98 9.58
C PHE A 301 8.87 -2.69 9.77
N HIS A 302 9.33 -2.52 11.00
CA HIS A 302 10.75 -2.39 11.34
C HIS A 302 11.54 -3.68 11.07
N LEU A 303 10.99 -4.87 11.41
CA LEU A 303 11.61 -6.16 11.12
C LEU A 303 11.81 -6.38 9.62
N TRP A 304 10.85 -5.99 8.78
CA TRP A 304 11.04 -6.04 7.33
C TRP A 304 12.22 -5.19 6.85
N GLN A 305 12.44 -4.02 7.47
CA GLN A 305 13.55 -3.14 7.10
C GLN A 305 14.92 -3.70 7.49
N THR A 306 15.01 -4.52 8.55
CA THR A 306 16.28 -5.15 8.92
C THR A 306 16.85 -6.06 7.82
N LEU A 307 16.01 -6.49 6.90
CA LEU A 307 16.39 -7.36 5.77
C LEU A 307 16.91 -6.59 4.56
N GLY A 308 16.64 -5.29 4.47
CA GLY A 308 17.08 -4.42 3.40
C GLY A 308 18.39 -3.67 3.68
N ASP A 309 18.83 -3.65 4.94
CA ASP A 309 20.06 -2.94 5.35
C ASP A 309 21.36 -3.68 4.93
N GLU A 310 21.27 -4.83 4.26
CA GLU A 310 22.41 -5.67 3.83
C GLU A 310 22.60 -5.72 2.31
N ALA A 311 21.82 -4.91 1.54
CA ALA A 311 21.89 -4.90 0.07
C ALA A 311 22.66 -3.69 -0.45
#